data_4a0a7678f776f07d434bbc209bd91e3b
#
_entry.id   4a0a7678f776f07d434bbc209bd91e3b
#
_cell.length_a   1.000
_cell.length_b   1.000
_cell.length_c   1.000
_cell.angle_alpha   90.00
_cell.angle_beta   90.00
_cell.angle_gamma   90.00
#
_symmetry.space_group_name_H-M   'P 1'
#
loop_
_entity.id
_entity.type
_entity.pdbx_description
1 polymer ?
#
loop_
_entity_poly.entity_id
_entity_poly.type
_entity_poly.pdbx_seq_one_letter_code
_entity_poly.pdbx_strand_id
1 'polypeptide(L)'
;MEEVFVFCWQTKRGAKDVAKTEGTSIHLDPGPGLGGPALRFRRLATPVAGLLLGMSLFACGRAERERAAAVEAAREETRAEIEALLSERMDAADRLARSADRILSPLPVMTPGEEARLRRYLNAAHLASARQLGVRAEDEAALDSLVAEGRLIELEDSTRHWIVRPGDSPAHVVPAVRTLLEVLGTRFQERLAEMGLPPYRLEITSALRTAERQARLRRNNANAAAGVSSHEFGTTVDLSYAAFAPPAEVPGQIIDGVSEDLRPHIRRIADLAFESVSARKSRELGRIFSQVLAEAQDEGIALVIYERQQT
;
A
#
# COMPACT_ATOMS: atom_id res chain seq x y z
N MET A 1 -13.00 6.99 14.39
CA MET A 1 -12.62 8.42 14.53
C MET A 1 -11.17 8.50 14.10
N GLU A 2 -10.92 9.13 12.99
CA GLU A 2 -9.57 9.24 12.42
C GLU A 2 -8.93 10.53 12.90
N GLU A 3 -7.79 10.39 13.55
CA GLU A 3 -6.93 11.49 13.93
C GLU A 3 -5.96 11.74 12.77
N VAL A 4 -5.77 12.99 12.33
CA VAL A 4 -5.10 13.34 11.08
C VAL A 4 -4.00 14.36 11.31
N PHE A 5 -2.83 14.17 10.68
CA PHE A 5 -1.86 15.24 10.46
C PHE A 5 -2.15 15.94 9.14
N VAL A 6 -2.33 17.24 9.20
CA VAL A 6 -2.39 18.10 8.00
C VAL A 6 -1.03 18.75 7.85
N PHE A 7 -0.42 18.66 6.67
CA PHE A 7 0.79 19.43 6.41
C PHE A 7 0.72 20.12 5.05
N CYS A 8 1.38 21.26 4.99
CA CYS A 8 1.53 22.06 3.78
C CYS A 8 3.03 22.22 3.49
N TRP A 9 3.43 22.02 2.23
CA TRP A 9 4.81 22.19 1.81
C TRP A 9 5.26 23.66 1.89
N GLN A 10 6.53 23.87 2.28
CA GLN A 10 7.15 25.20 2.36
C GLN A 10 8.52 25.18 1.68
N THR A 11 8.84 26.17 0.85
CA THR A 11 10.15 26.27 0.20
C THR A 11 11.22 26.79 1.15
N LYS A 12 12.31 26.02 1.35
CA LYS A 12 13.62 26.63 1.60
C LYS A 12 14.17 27.16 0.28
N ARG A 13 14.54 28.40 0.20
CA ARG A 13 15.29 28.93 -0.95
C ARG A 13 16.60 28.15 -1.05
N GLY A 14 16.71 27.33 -2.09
CA GLY A 14 17.96 26.69 -2.54
C GLY A 14 18.07 25.18 -2.30
N ALA A 15 17.49 24.37 -3.18
CA ALA A 15 17.98 23.03 -3.45
C ALA A 15 18.17 22.89 -4.97
N LYS A 16 19.40 22.62 -5.39
CA LYS A 16 19.76 22.38 -6.78
C LYS A 16 19.67 20.87 -7.06
N ASP A 17 19.13 20.59 -8.22
CA ASP A 17 19.35 19.43 -9.09
C ASP A 17 19.53 18.01 -8.52
N VAL A 18 18.60 17.12 -8.82
CA VAL A 18 18.87 15.68 -8.98
C VAL A 18 18.27 15.17 -10.29
N ALA A 19 19.11 14.42 -11.00
CA ALA A 19 19.03 14.04 -12.39
C ALA A 19 18.09 12.86 -12.71
N LYS A 20 17.62 12.89 -13.92
CA LYS A 20 16.97 11.94 -14.82
C LYS A 20 17.60 10.53 -14.87
N THR A 21 16.80 9.48 -14.85
CA THR A 21 17.15 8.16 -15.40
C THR A 21 16.04 7.62 -16.29
N GLU A 22 16.45 7.14 -17.46
CA GLU A 22 15.60 6.69 -18.57
C GLU A 22 15.19 5.20 -18.38
N GLY A 23 13.96 4.86 -18.78
CA GLY A 23 13.44 3.48 -18.77
C GLY A 23 13.51 2.84 -20.15
N THR A 24 13.84 1.56 -20.20
CA THR A 24 13.92 0.72 -21.40
C THR A 24 12.76 -0.28 -21.43
N SER A 25 12.01 -0.26 -22.56
CA SER A 25 10.91 -1.20 -22.82
C SER A 25 11.41 -2.47 -23.50
N ILE A 26 10.89 -3.64 -23.13
CA ILE A 26 11.14 -4.92 -23.80
C ILE A 26 9.82 -5.46 -24.39
N HIS A 27 9.89 -5.76 -25.70
CA HIS A 27 8.81 -6.31 -26.51
C HIS A 27 8.98 -7.84 -26.60
N LEU A 28 7.92 -8.61 -26.47
CA LEU A 28 7.90 -10.06 -26.67
C LEU A 28 6.90 -10.46 -27.76
N ASP A 29 7.39 -11.22 -28.73
CA ASP A 29 6.70 -11.72 -29.92
C ASP A 29 6.17 -13.15 -29.71
N PRO A 30 5.04 -13.59 -30.28
CA PRO A 30 4.51 -14.95 -30.15
C PRO A 30 4.90 -15.84 -31.35
N GLY A 31 5.34 -17.06 -31.09
CA GLY A 31 5.70 -18.10 -32.07
C GLY A 31 4.58 -19.10 -32.38
N PRO A 32 4.70 -19.89 -33.44
CA PRO A 32 3.59 -20.52 -34.15
C PRO A 32 3.30 -22.00 -33.78
N GLY A 33 2.07 -22.41 -34.11
CA GLY A 33 1.53 -23.73 -33.86
C GLY A 33 2.00 -24.84 -34.81
N LEU A 34 1.90 -26.09 -34.35
CA LEU A 34 2.15 -27.29 -35.10
C LEU A 34 0.93 -28.20 -35.12
N GLY A 35 0.46 -28.53 -36.31
CA GLY A 35 -0.55 -29.57 -36.57
C GLY A 35 0.09 -30.91 -36.87
N GLY A 36 -0.56 -32.00 -36.52
CA GLY A 36 -0.15 -33.38 -36.81
C GLY A 36 -1.32 -34.26 -37.27
N PRO A 37 -1.07 -35.29 -38.05
CA PRO A 37 -2.07 -35.92 -38.94
C PRO A 37 -2.81 -37.13 -38.35
N ALA A 38 -4.01 -37.33 -38.92
CA ALA A 38 -4.89 -38.47 -38.62
C ALA A 38 -4.48 -39.77 -39.31
N LEU A 39 -4.46 -40.88 -38.56
CA LEU A 39 -4.28 -42.24 -39.08
C LEU A 39 -5.59 -43.03 -38.99
N ARG A 40 -6.03 -43.53 -40.17
CA ARG A 40 -7.15 -44.45 -40.31
C ARG A 40 -6.67 -45.89 -40.17
N PHE A 41 -7.28 -46.71 -39.30
CA PHE A 41 -7.09 -48.15 -39.27
C PHE A 41 -8.38 -48.92 -39.68
N ARG A 42 -8.14 -49.93 -40.51
CA ARG A 42 -9.11 -50.86 -41.11
C ARG A 42 -9.45 -51.99 -40.15
N ARG A 43 -10.71 -52.44 -40.18
CA ARG A 43 -11.25 -53.57 -39.39
C ARG A 43 -10.83 -54.94 -39.97
N LEU A 44 -10.45 -55.89 -39.11
CA LEU A 44 -10.54 -57.29 -39.31
C LEU A 44 -11.07 -57.97 -38.02
N ALA A 45 -12.11 -58.78 -38.17
CA ALA A 45 -12.80 -59.45 -37.10
C ALA A 45 -12.37 -60.93 -36.95
N THR A 46 -12.21 -61.43 -35.70
CA THR A 46 -12.22 -62.84 -35.34
C THR A 46 -12.77 -63.03 -33.90
N PRO A 47 -13.51 -64.16 -33.64
CA PRO A 47 -14.36 -64.30 -32.44
C PRO A 47 -13.67 -64.99 -31.22
N VAL A 48 -12.42 -64.74 -30.96
CA VAL A 48 -11.73 -65.12 -29.69
C VAL A 48 -11.74 -63.94 -28.69
N ALA A 49 -12.39 -62.88 -29.06
CA ALA A 49 -12.33 -61.58 -28.37
C ALA A 49 -13.17 -61.49 -27.08
N GLY A 50 -14.12 -62.37 -26.82
CA GLY A 50 -15.05 -62.17 -25.68
C GLY A 50 -14.42 -62.39 -24.30
N LEU A 51 -13.52 -63.35 -24.15
CA LEU A 51 -12.89 -63.66 -22.86
C LEU A 51 -11.72 -62.70 -22.56
N LEU A 52 -10.97 -62.29 -23.58
CA LEU A 52 -9.89 -61.34 -23.45
C LEU A 52 -10.41 -59.90 -23.26
N LEU A 53 -11.57 -59.59 -23.85
CA LEU A 53 -12.21 -58.27 -23.66
C LEU A 53 -12.70 -58.09 -22.22
N GLY A 54 -13.29 -59.12 -21.61
CA GLY A 54 -13.70 -59.12 -20.21
C GLY A 54 -12.54 -58.89 -19.24
N MET A 55 -11.44 -59.59 -19.42
CA MET A 55 -10.22 -59.44 -18.60
C MET A 55 -9.55 -58.07 -18.84
N SER A 56 -9.58 -57.54 -20.08
CA SER A 56 -9.06 -56.19 -20.40
C SER A 56 -9.90 -55.09 -19.77
N LEU A 57 -11.22 -55.23 -19.75
CA LEU A 57 -12.12 -54.22 -19.11
C LEU A 57 -11.97 -54.23 -17.58
N PHE A 58 -11.78 -55.41 -16.96
CA PHE A 58 -11.49 -55.50 -15.53
C PHE A 58 -10.09 -54.95 -15.17
N ALA A 59 -9.10 -55.19 -16.00
CA ALA A 59 -7.74 -54.66 -15.82
C ALA A 59 -7.72 -53.13 -16.04
N CYS A 60 -8.44 -52.58 -17.05
CA CYS A 60 -8.60 -51.15 -17.26
C CYS A 60 -9.29 -50.47 -16.07
N GLY A 61 -10.40 -51.05 -15.58
CA GLY A 61 -11.11 -50.45 -14.44
C GLY A 61 -10.36 -50.54 -13.12
N ARG A 62 -9.41 -51.48 -12.97
CA ARG A 62 -8.51 -51.52 -11.82
C ARG A 62 -7.39 -50.50 -11.96
N ALA A 63 -6.77 -50.39 -13.13
CA ALA A 63 -5.74 -49.40 -13.41
C ALA A 63 -6.26 -47.96 -13.31
N GLU A 64 -7.50 -47.69 -13.73
CA GLU A 64 -8.16 -46.40 -13.55
C GLU A 64 -8.39 -46.06 -12.06
N ARG A 65 -8.85 -47.04 -11.28
CA ARG A 65 -9.01 -46.86 -9.81
C ARG A 65 -7.70 -46.62 -9.10
N GLU A 66 -6.66 -47.34 -9.46
CA GLU A 66 -5.31 -47.17 -8.90
C GLU A 66 -4.73 -45.79 -9.28
N ARG A 67 -4.96 -45.33 -10.53
CA ARG A 67 -4.59 -43.95 -10.94
C ARG A 67 -5.38 -42.89 -10.20
N ALA A 68 -6.68 -43.07 -10.06
CA ALA A 68 -7.52 -42.11 -9.30
C ALA A 68 -7.09 -42.03 -7.83
N ALA A 69 -6.80 -43.19 -7.20
CA ALA A 69 -6.30 -43.20 -5.82
C ALA A 69 -4.91 -42.57 -5.69
N ALA A 70 -4.01 -42.77 -6.67
CA ALA A 70 -2.70 -42.14 -6.69
C ALA A 70 -2.80 -40.60 -6.87
N VAL A 71 -3.72 -40.14 -7.72
CA VAL A 71 -3.98 -38.70 -7.90
C VAL A 71 -4.55 -38.07 -6.62
N GLU A 72 -5.46 -38.76 -5.95
CA GLU A 72 -6.03 -38.25 -4.68
C GLU A 72 -4.99 -38.23 -3.56
N ALA A 73 -4.17 -39.28 -3.45
CA ALA A 73 -3.05 -39.29 -2.50
C ALA A 73 -2.04 -38.17 -2.75
N ALA A 74 -1.68 -37.93 -4.01
CA ALA A 74 -0.80 -36.82 -4.39
C ALA A 74 -1.43 -35.43 -4.08
N ARG A 75 -2.75 -35.30 -4.25
CA ARG A 75 -3.48 -34.05 -3.86
C ARG A 75 -3.47 -33.84 -2.36
N GLU A 76 -3.69 -34.88 -1.56
CA GLU A 76 -3.64 -34.81 -0.12
C GLU A 76 -2.25 -34.49 0.39
N GLU A 77 -1.22 -35.08 -0.18
CA GLU A 77 0.18 -34.76 0.13
C GLU A 77 0.50 -33.30 -0.18
N THR A 78 0.17 -32.82 -1.40
CA THR A 78 0.35 -31.42 -1.80
C THR A 78 -0.42 -30.46 -0.88
N ARG A 79 -1.63 -30.84 -0.49
CA ARG A 79 -2.44 -30.04 0.44
C ARG A 79 -1.77 -29.94 1.82
N ALA A 80 -1.29 -31.04 2.35
CA ALA A 80 -0.59 -31.07 3.63
C ALA A 80 0.70 -30.24 3.60
N GLU A 81 1.45 -30.29 2.51
CA GLU A 81 2.64 -29.46 2.31
C GLU A 81 2.30 -27.96 2.28
N ILE A 82 1.24 -27.58 1.56
CA ILE A 82 0.77 -26.19 1.51
C ILE A 82 0.31 -25.72 2.90
N GLU A 83 -0.47 -26.54 3.61
CA GLU A 83 -0.94 -26.21 4.96
C GLU A 83 0.24 -26.04 5.95
N ALA A 84 1.24 -26.90 5.87
CA ALA A 84 2.46 -26.80 6.67
C ALA A 84 3.25 -25.52 6.36
N LEU A 85 3.43 -25.20 5.07
CA LEU A 85 4.08 -23.97 4.62
C LEU A 85 3.32 -22.71 5.13
N LEU A 86 2.01 -22.66 4.96
CA LEU A 86 1.18 -21.56 5.42
C LEU A 86 1.32 -21.36 6.94
N SER A 87 1.26 -22.46 7.70
CA SER A 87 1.42 -22.42 9.16
C SER A 87 2.78 -21.86 9.57
N GLU A 88 3.86 -22.33 8.93
CA GLU A 88 5.23 -21.84 9.19
C GLU A 88 5.35 -20.33 8.91
N ARG A 89 4.78 -19.86 7.79
CA ARG A 89 4.84 -18.46 7.40
C ARG A 89 3.97 -17.55 8.27
N MET A 90 2.81 -18.04 8.69
CA MET A 90 1.98 -17.37 9.70
C MET A 90 2.74 -17.20 11.01
N ASP A 91 3.39 -18.24 11.50
CA ASP A 91 4.20 -18.18 12.71
C ASP A 91 5.37 -17.19 12.58
N ALA A 92 5.99 -17.11 11.41
CA ALA A 92 7.05 -16.15 11.13
C ALA A 92 6.53 -14.71 11.15
N ALA A 93 5.40 -14.44 10.48
CA ALA A 93 4.75 -13.14 10.48
C ALA A 93 4.35 -12.72 11.90
N ASP A 94 3.76 -13.62 12.66
CA ASP A 94 3.37 -13.39 14.03
C ASP A 94 4.55 -13.14 14.97
N ARG A 95 5.67 -13.82 14.79
CA ARG A 95 6.89 -13.57 15.58
C ARG A 95 7.41 -12.15 15.34
N LEU A 96 7.44 -11.70 14.08
CA LEU A 96 7.85 -10.34 13.74
C LEU A 96 6.88 -9.29 14.29
N ALA A 97 5.57 -9.51 14.14
CA ALA A 97 4.55 -8.64 14.68
C ALA A 97 4.66 -8.52 16.22
N ARG A 98 4.81 -9.64 16.92
CA ARG A 98 5.03 -9.64 18.38
C ARG A 98 6.34 -8.98 18.79
N SER A 99 7.39 -9.06 17.95
CA SER A 99 8.64 -8.33 18.21
C SER A 99 8.42 -6.83 18.12
N ALA A 100 7.75 -6.34 17.08
CA ALA A 100 7.38 -4.94 16.93
C ALA A 100 6.49 -4.44 18.08
N ASP A 101 5.48 -5.22 18.48
CA ASP A 101 4.60 -4.89 19.60
C ASP A 101 5.38 -4.74 20.92
N ARG A 102 6.36 -5.62 21.18
CA ARG A 102 7.23 -5.53 22.37
C ARG A 102 8.13 -4.31 22.37
N ILE A 103 8.65 -3.91 21.21
CA ILE A 103 9.49 -2.70 21.08
C ILE A 103 8.63 -1.45 21.33
N LEU A 104 7.42 -1.40 20.77
CA LEU A 104 6.51 -0.27 20.89
C LEU A 104 5.87 -0.16 22.28
N SER A 105 5.63 -1.27 22.98
CA SER A 105 4.88 -1.30 24.26
C SER A 105 5.43 -0.38 25.36
N PRO A 106 6.77 -0.23 25.55
CA PRO A 106 7.31 0.68 26.56
C PRO A 106 7.39 2.13 26.10
N LEU A 107 7.09 2.42 24.81
CA LEU A 107 7.23 3.78 24.31
C LEU A 107 6.13 4.68 24.83
N PRO A 108 6.49 5.92 25.24
CA PRO A 108 5.48 6.88 25.62
C PRO A 108 4.71 7.38 24.40
N VAL A 109 3.45 7.75 24.61
CA VAL A 109 2.66 8.50 23.63
C VAL A 109 3.09 9.97 23.61
N MET A 110 2.61 10.71 22.61
CA MET A 110 2.90 12.16 22.47
C MET A 110 2.44 12.94 23.71
N THR A 111 3.32 13.76 24.23
CA THR A 111 3.03 14.64 25.35
C THR A 111 2.23 15.87 24.90
N PRO A 112 1.49 16.55 25.81
CA PRO A 112 0.82 17.81 25.49
C PRO A 112 1.76 18.90 24.91
N GLY A 113 3.02 18.93 25.33
CA GLY A 113 4.03 19.85 24.81
C GLY A 113 4.44 19.54 23.37
N GLU A 114 4.62 18.26 23.02
CA GLU A 114 4.88 17.81 21.65
C GLU A 114 3.68 18.12 20.76
N GLU A 115 2.44 17.88 21.23
CA GLU A 115 1.23 18.25 20.51
C GLU A 115 1.12 19.76 20.26
N ALA A 116 1.41 20.58 21.28
CA ALA A 116 1.38 22.02 21.16
C ALA A 116 2.39 22.53 20.12
N ARG A 117 3.56 21.89 20.02
CA ARG A 117 4.57 22.21 19.00
C ARG A 117 4.03 21.99 17.59
N LEU A 118 3.28 20.91 17.34
CA LEU A 118 2.67 20.57 16.05
C LEU A 118 1.40 21.40 15.76
N ARG A 119 0.94 22.22 16.71
CA ARG A 119 -0.17 23.17 16.56
C ARG A 119 0.28 24.62 16.50
N ARG A 120 1.59 24.86 16.32
CA ARG A 120 2.16 26.22 16.29
C ARG A 120 1.54 27.06 15.18
N TYR A 121 1.28 26.49 14.02
CA TYR A 121 0.72 27.19 12.87
C TYR A 121 -0.79 26.93 12.78
N LEU A 122 -1.55 28.00 12.59
CA LEU A 122 -2.99 27.95 12.43
C LEU A 122 -3.37 27.84 10.95
N ASN A 123 -4.63 27.49 10.67
CA ASN A 123 -5.18 27.36 9.32
C ASN A 123 -4.90 28.56 8.41
N ALA A 124 -4.83 29.77 8.96
CA ALA A 124 -4.50 30.98 8.18
C ALA A 124 -3.08 30.93 7.59
N ALA A 125 -2.09 30.41 8.34
CA ALA A 125 -0.71 30.24 7.85
C ALA A 125 -0.65 29.18 6.74
N HIS A 126 -1.35 28.06 6.90
CA HIS A 126 -1.45 27.02 5.89
C HIS A 126 -2.10 27.54 4.60
N LEU A 127 -3.21 28.28 4.71
CA LEU A 127 -3.87 28.86 3.55
C LEU A 127 -2.98 29.91 2.85
N ALA A 128 -2.25 30.73 3.61
CA ALA A 128 -1.32 31.69 3.03
C ALA A 128 -0.19 31.01 2.26
N SER A 129 0.42 29.95 2.83
CA SER A 129 1.43 29.13 2.17
C SER A 129 0.85 28.43 0.93
N ALA A 130 -0.33 27.85 1.04
CA ALA A 130 -1.00 27.17 -0.07
C ALA A 130 -1.25 28.10 -1.26
N ARG A 131 -1.72 29.32 -1.01
CA ARG A 131 -1.93 30.33 -2.05
C ARG A 131 -0.64 30.78 -2.74
N GLN A 132 0.46 30.79 -2.01
CA GLN A 132 1.76 31.21 -2.55
C GLN A 132 2.43 30.11 -3.38
N LEU A 133 2.31 28.86 -2.98
CA LEU A 133 3.10 27.74 -3.49
C LEU A 133 2.30 26.76 -4.35
N GLY A 134 0.98 26.79 -4.23
CA GLY A 134 0.08 25.87 -4.88
C GLY A 134 -0.59 26.43 -6.13
N VAL A 135 -1.41 25.58 -6.70
CA VAL A 135 -2.30 25.91 -7.82
C VAL A 135 -3.71 25.52 -7.46
N ARG A 136 -4.65 26.45 -7.64
CA ARG A 136 -6.05 26.22 -7.27
C ARG A 136 -6.79 25.54 -8.41
N ALA A 137 -7.47 24.43 -8.10
CA ALA A 137 -8.40 23.78 -9.01
C ALA A 137 -9.84 24.15 -8.63
N GLU A 138 -10.53 24.89 -9.52
CA GLU A 138 -11.92 25.31 -9.27
C GLU A 138 -12.90 24.13 -9.40
N ASP A 139 -12.73 23.35 -10.44
CA ASP A 139 -13.55 22.19 -10.81
C ASP A 139 -12.69 21.06 -11.41
N GLU A 140 -13.33 19.97 -11.88
CA GLU A 140 -12.64 18.84 -12.48
C GLU A 140 -11.94 19.19 -13.79
N ALA A 141 -12.53 20.07 -14.63
CA ALA A 141 -11.93 20.46 -15.91
C ALA A 141 -10.64 21.28 -15.68
N ALA A 142 -10.65 22.17 -14.67
CA ALA A 142 -9.45 22.89 -14.25
C ALA A 142 -8.40 21.93 -13.67
N LEU A 143 -8.81 20.91 -12.92
CA LEU A 143 -7.92 19.87 -12.40
C LEU A 143 -7.23 19.12 -13.54
N ASP A 144 -8.00 18.63 -14.53
CA ASP A 144 -7.46 17.91 -15.70
C ASP A 144 -6.46 18.77 -16.48
N SER A 145 -6.76 20.06 -16.66
CA SER A 145 -5.84 21.01 -17.32
C SER A 145 -4.53 21.18 -16.55
N LEU A 146 -4.60 21.32 -15.21
CA LEU A 146 -3.42 21.48 -14.36
C LEU A 146 -2.56 20.20 -14.33
N VAL A 147 -3.19 19.02 -14.41
CA VAL A 147 -2.48 17.73 -14.54
C VAL A 147 -1.80 17.64 -15.92
N ALA A 148 -2.50 17.98 -17.01
CA ALA A 148 -1.93 18.00 -18.35
C ALA A 148 -0.75 18.97 -18.50
N GLU A 149 -0.77 20.09 -17.77
CA GLU A 149 0.33 21.06 -17.68
C GLU A 149 1.48 20.60 -16.76
N GLY A 150 1.35 19.48 -16.05
CA GLY A 150 2.33 19.00 -15.06
C GLY A 150 2.43 19.86 -13.80
N ARG A 151 1.47 20.74 -13.55
CA ARG A 151 1.40 21.60 -12.36
C ARG A 151 0.83 20.84 -11.15
N LEU A 152 -0.01 19.87 -11.42
CA LEU A 152 -0.47 18.85 -10.49
C LEU A 152 -0.07 17.47 -11.00
N ILE A 153 0.19 16.55 -10.09
CA ILE A 153 0.45 15.13 -10.37
C ILE A 153 -0.46 14.29 -9.49
N GLU A 154 -0.84 13.13 -10.00
CA GLU A 154 -1.48 12.10 -9.19
C GLU A 154 -0.41 11.36 -8.38
N LEU A 155 -0.69 11.13 -7.10
CA LEU A 155 0.15 10.28 -6.25
C LEU A 155 -0.14 8.81 -6.57
N GLU A 156 0.91 8.00 -6.59
CA GLU A 156 0.79 6.55 -6.69
C GLU A 156 0.01 6.00 -5.47
N ASP A 157 -0.94 5.10 -5.71
CA ASP A 157 -1.76 4.48 -4.67
C ASP A 157 -0.93 3.78 -3.59
N SER A 158 0.24 3.24 -3.95
CA SER A 158 1.12 2.53 -3.05
C SER A 158 2.58 2.66 -3.45
N THR A 159 3.39 3.15 -2.53
CA THR A 159 4.85 3.25 -2.66
C THR A 159 5.54 2.57 -1.49
N ARG A 160 6.87 2.63 -1.44
CA ARG A 160 7.62 2.19 -0.25
C ARG A 160 7.35 3.04 0.99
N HIS A 161 6.85 4.28 0.84
CA HIS A 161 6.70 5.26 1.92
C HIS A 161 5.26 5.50 2.35
N TRP A 162 4.30 5.34 1.44
CA TRP A 162 2.88 5.59 1.73
C TRP A 162 1.95 4.66 0.97
N ILE A 163 0.71 4.66 1.44
CA ILE A 163 -0.47 4.26 0.66
C ILE A 163 -1.45 5.43 0.62
N VAL A 164 -2.20 5.53 -0.48
CA VAL A 164 -3.38 6.40 -0.56
C VAL A 164 -4.59 5.56 -0.21
N ARG A 165 -5.36 5.98 0.79
CA ARG A 165 -6.63 5.33 1.10
C ARG A 165 -7.62 5.58 -0.03
N PRO A 166 -8.41 4.57 -0.44
CA PRO A 166 -9.47 4.76 -1.41
C PRO A 166 -10.40 5.90 -0.99
N GLY A 167 -10.59 6.85 -1.89
CA GLY A 167 -11.46 8.02 -1.70
C GLY A 167 -12.33 8.23 -2.93
N ASP A 168 -13.08 9.33 -2.94
CA ASP A 168 -13.98 9.69 -4.06
C ASP A 168 -13.20 10.14 -5.33
N SER A 169 -11.90 10.33 -5.22
CA SER A 169 -11.03 10.73 -6.34
C SER A 169 -9.56 10.39 -6.09
N PRO A 170 -8.75 10.29 -7.17
CA PRO A 170 -7.31 10.19 -7.09
C PRO A 170 -6.70 11.34 -6.27
N ALA A 171 -5.59 11.05 -5.59
CA ALA A 171 -4.89 12.02 -4.75
C ALA A 171 -3.96 12.89 -5.60
N HIS A 172 -4.36 14.11 -5.92
CA HIS A 172 -3.54 15.06 -6.66
C HIS A 172 -2.80 16.04 -5.75
N VAL A 173 -1.56 16.34 -6.10
CA VAL A 173 -0.71 17.30 -5.37
C VAL A 173 0.20 18.06 -6.34
N VAL A 174 0.78 19.19 -5.92
CA VAL A 174 1.91 19.77 -6.64
C VAL A 174 3.14 18.87 -6.53
N PRO A 175 4.02 18.78 -7.55
CA PRO A 175 5.17 17.84 -7.58
C PRO A 175 6.05 17.90 -6.32
N ALA A 176 6.23 19.07 -5.76
CA ALA A 176 7.04 19.27 -4.56
C ALA A 176 6.47 18.58 -3.30
N VAL A 177 5.15 18.38 -3.20
CA VAL A 177 4.53 17.64 -2.10
C VAL A 177 4.88 16.15 -2.16
N ARG A 178 4.93 15.57 -3.37
CA ARG A 178 5.41 14.18 -3.54
C ARG A 178 6.83 14.02 -3.01
N THR A 179 7.74 14.93 -3.38
CA THR A 179 9.11 14.92 -2.87
C THR A 179 9.16 15.08 -1.35
N LEU A 180 8.32 15.93 -0.77
CA LEU A 180 8.22 16.07 0.68
C LEU A 180 7.74 14.76 1.35
N LEU A 181 6.73 14.09 0.77
CA LEU A 181 6.25 12.79 1.27
C LEU A 181 7.35 11.72 1.23
N GLU A 182 8.18 11.69 0.18
CA GLU A 182 9.35 10.81 0.09
C GLU A 182 10.36 11.09 1.21
N VAL A 183 10.66 12.36 1.47
CA VAL A 183 11.57 12.77 2.57
C VAL A 183 11.00 12.36 3.93
N LEU A 184 9.74 12.67 4.20
CA LEU A 184 9.09 12.33 5.48
C LEU A 184 8.99 10.82 5.69
N GLY A 185 8.61 10.08 4.64
CA GLY A 185 8.55 8.61 4.68
C GLY A 185 9.91 7.97 4.91
N THR A 186 10.95 8.46 4.23
CA THR A 186 12.34 8.00 4.44
C THR A 186 12.78 8.22 5.88
N ARG A 187 12.67 9.45 6.40
CA ARG A 187 13.05 9.77 7.79
C ARG A 187 12.29 8.94 8.81
N PHE A 188 10.99 8.72 8.57
CA PHE A 188 10.17 7.89 9.46
C PHE A 188 10.68 6.45 9.48
N GLN A 189 10.92 5.86 8.30
CA GLN A 189 11.42 4.48 8.18
C GLN A 189 12.83 4.31 8.74
N GLU A 190 13.71 5.30 8.59
CA GLU A 190 15.03 5.33 9.22
C GLU A 190 14.92 5.29 10.76
N ARG A 191 14.04 6.10 11.36
CA ARG A 191 13.76 6.05 12.80
C ARG A 191 13.22 4.71 13.27
N LEU A 192 12.31 4.11 12.49
CA LEU A 192 11.81 2.76 12.78
C LEU A 192 12.93 1.72 12.72
N ALA A 193 13.81 1.80 11.71
CA ALA A 193 14.94 0.88 11.53
C ALA A 193 15.95 0.98 12.68
N GLU A 194 16.27 2.19 13.16
CA GLU A 194 17.14 2.42 14.34
C GLU A 194 16.59 1.72 15.60
N MET A 195 15.26 1.56 15.69
CA MET A 195 14.60 0.88 16.79
C MET A 195 14.39 -0.63 16.54
N GLY A 196 14.79 -1.14 15.38
CA GLY A 196 14.53 -2.54 14.97
C GLY A 196 13.06 -2.82 14.63
N LEU A 197 12.30 -1.78 14.27
CA LEU A 197 10.91 -1.88 13.85
C LEU A 197 10.78 -2.10 12.34
N PRO A 198 9.70 -2.78 11.88
CA PRO A 198 9.39 -2.86 10.47
C PRO A 198 9.18 -1.47 9.84
N PRO A 199 9.50 -1.28 8.55
CA PRO A 199 9.35 -0.01 7.86
C PRO A 199 7.87 0.25 7.50
N TYR A 200 7.05 0.55 8.52
CA TYR A 200 5.67 0.98 8.32
C TYR A 200 5.57 2.16 7.38
N ARG A 201 4.45 2.27 6.69
CA ARG A 201 4.18 3.32 5.70
C ARG A 201 3.13 4.29 6.21
N LEU A 202 3.18 5.52 5.70
CA LEU A 202 2.19 6.55 5.96
C LEU A 202 0.88 6.21 5.24
N GLU A 203 -0.25 6.65 5.77
CA GLU A 203 -1.55 6.54 5.11
C GLU A 203 -2.07 7.95 4.77
N ILE A 204 -2.19 8.23 3.48
CA ILE A 204 -2.76 9.47 2.97
C ILE A 204 -4.27 9.29 2.91
N THR A 205 -5.00 10.13 3.64
CA THR A 205 -6.47 10.07 3.73
C THR A 205 -7.14 11.14 2.89
N SER A 206 -6.43 12.21 2.54
CA SER A 206 -6.93 13.27 1.68
C SER A 206 -5.78 14.07 1.06
N ALA A 207 -5.99 14.58 -0.13
CA ALA A 207 -5.10 15.48 -0.83
C ALA A 207 -5.89 16.67 -1.41
N LEU A 208 -5.65 17.06 -2.67
CA LEU A 208 -6.39 18.14 -3.31
C LEU A 208 -7.90 17.86 -3.35
N ARG A 209 -8.67 18.89 -3.05
CA ARG A 209 -10.12 18.94 -3.28
C ARG A 209 -10.41 20.15 -4.15
N THR A 210 -11.07 19.98 -5.29
CA THR A 210 -11.51 21.13 -6.09
C THR A 210 -12.41 22.06 -5.27
N ALA A 211 -12.46 23.35 -5.61
CA ALA A 211 -13.31 24.30 -4.90
C ALA A 211 -14.78 23.87 -4.91
N GLU A 212 -15.23 23.24 -6.01
CA GLU A 212 -16.57 22.67 -6.11
C GLU A 212 -16.80 21.53 -5.11
N ARG A 213 -15.86 20.58 -5.00
CA ARG A 213 -15.92 19.48 -4.03
C ARG A 213 -15.88 20.00 -2.59
N GLN A 214 -15.02 20.99 -2.31
CA GLN A 214 -14.96 21.64 -1.00
C GLN A 214 -16.27 22.34 -0.65
N ALA A 215 -16.92 23.00 -1.61
CA ALA A 215 -18.25 23.60 -1.41
C ALA A 215 -19.34 22.54 -1.16
N ARG A 216 -19.24 21.38 -1.79
CA ARG A 216 -20.15 20.24 -1.57
C ARG A 216 -19.94 19.62 -0.19
N LEU A 217 -18.69 19.43 0.24
CA LEU A 217 -18.34 18.94 1.58
C LEU A 217 -18.91 19.84 2.68
N ARG A 218 -18.80 21.16 2.53
CA ARG A 218 -19.35 22.14 3.51
C ARG A 218 -20.86 22.05 3.71
N ARG A 219 -21.61 21.66 2.68
CA ARG A 219 -23.07 21.49 2.82
C ARG A 219 -23.44 20.31 3.71
N ASN A 220 -22.55 19.30 3.78
CA ASN A 220 -22.79 18.03 4.47
C ASN A 220 -22.00 17.89 5.77
N ASN A 221 -20.99 18.74 5.99
CA ASN A 221 -20.11 18.68 7.15
C ASN A 221 -19.90 20.07 7.75
N ALA A 222 -20.51 20.32 8.91
CA ALA A 222 -20.39 21.61 9.63
C ALA A 222 -18.96 21.93 10.08
N ASN A 223 -18.08 20.91 10.20
CA ASN A 223 -16.67 21.09 10.60
C ASN A 223 -15.76 21.41 9.40
N ALA A 224 -16.27 21.37 8.17
CA ALA A 224 -15.49 21.77 7.02
C ALA A 224 -15.19 23.29 7.05
N ALA A 225 -13.95 23.65 6.74
CA ALA A 225 -13.48 25.03 6.79
C ALA A 225 -14.44 26.02 6.11
N ALA A 226 -14.83 27.08 6.82
CA ALA A 226 -15.60 28.17 6.26
C ALA A 226 -14.71 28.97 5.27
N GLY A 227 -15.11 29.04 3.99
CA GLY A 227 -14.35 29.74 2.96
C GLY A 227 -13.40 28.86 2.17
N VAL A 228 -12.30 29.43 1.66
CA VAL A 228 -11.29 28.73 0.85
C VAL A 228 -10.45 27.84 1.74
N SER A 229 -10.26 26.58 1.33
CA SER A 229 -9.43 25.60 2.02
C SER A 229 -8.02 25.52 1.42
N SER A 230 -7.01 25.23 2.24
CA SER A 230 -5.65 24.95 1.73
C SER A 230 -5.60 23.72 0.81
N HIS A 231 -6.52 22.78 0.97
CA HIS A 231 -6.67 21.62 0.09
C HIS A 231 -7.05 21.98 -1.36
N GLU A 232 -7.58 23.17 -1.63
CA GLU A 232 -7.92 23.58 -2.98
C GLU A 232 -6.68 23.86 -3.85
N PHE A 233 -5.47 23.89 -3.26
CA PHE A 233 -4.23 24.33 -3.91
C PHE A 233 -3.22 23.19 -4.19
N GLY A 234 -3.52 21.96 -3.84
CA GLY A 234 -2.63 20.81 -4.07
C GLY A 234 -1.34 20.78 -3.23
N THR A 235 -1.21 21.68 -2.24
CA THR A 235 -0.04 21.74 -1.34
C THR A 235 -0.29 21.09 0.02
N THR A 236 -1.49 20.61 0.27
CA THR A 236 -1.93 20.11 1.57
C THR A 236 -2.36 18.66 1.46
N VAL A 237 -1.91 17.84 2.39
CA VAL A 237 -2.27 16.41 2.52
C VAL A 237 -2.65 16.10 3.96
N ASP A 238 -3.67 15.28 4.11
CA ASP A 238 -4.06 14.71 5.39
C ASP A 238 -3.43 13.32 5.53
N LEU A 239 -2.71 13.09 6.63
CA LEU A 239 -2.14 11.80 6.98
C LEU A 239 -2.82 11.25 8.23
N SER A 240 -3.25 9.98 8.16
CA SER A 240 -3.71 9.25 9.34
C SER A 240 -2.56 9.10 10.34
N TYR A 241 -2.85 9.24 11.63
CA TYR A 241 -1.97 8.75 12.69
C TYR A 241 -2.68 7.72 13.58
N ALA A 242 -3.91 7.40 13.25
CA ALA A 242 -4.66 6.30 13.85
C ALA A 242 -4.28 4.94 13.25
N ALA A 243 -3.62 4.93 12.09
CA ALA A 243 -3.14 3.74 11.42
C ALA A 243 -1.90 4.03 10.57
N PHE A 244 -1.03 3.04 10.45
CA PHE A 244 0.14 3.02 9.56
C PHE A 244 0.09 1.75 8.74
N ALA A 245 0.28 1.87 7.44
CA ALA A 245 0.20 0.72 6.54
C ALA A 245 1.38 -0.25 6.77
N PRO A 246 1.20 -1.54 6.48
CA PRO A 246 2.27 -2.54 6.52
C PRO A 246 3.46 -2.15 5.63
N PRO A 247 4.65 -2.75 5.85
CA PRO A 247 5.79 -2.59 4.96
C PRO A 247 5.44 -2.85 3.49
N ALA A 248 6.06 -2.10 2.57
CA ALA A 248 5.86 -2.32 1.13
C ALA A 248 6.36 -3.69 0.67
N GLU A 249 7.43 -4.15 1.29
CA GLU A 249 8.03 -5.45 1.03
C GLU A 249 7.81 -6.39 2.22
N VAL A 250 7.44 -7.62 1.92
CA VAL A 250 7.35 -8.67 2.93
C VAL A 250 8.77 -9.11 3.28
N PRO A 251 9.16 -9.17 4.57
CA PRO A 251 10.47 -9.65 4.96
C PRO A 251 10.81 -11.02 4.38
N GLY A 252 12.06 -11.21 3.90
CA GLY A 252 12.51 -12.43 3.23
C GLY A 252 12.21 -13.71 4.01
N GLN A 253 12.39 -13.68 5.34
CA GLN A 253 12.08 -14.80 6.22
C GLN A 253 10.60 -15.24 6.20
N ILE A 254 9.69 -14.45 5.62
CA ILE A 254 8.29 -14.82 5.42
C ILE A 254 8.05 -15.29 3.97
N ILE A 255 8.71 -14.67 2.98
CA ILE A 255 8.37 -14.83 1.55
C ILE A 255 9.39 -15.67 0.78
N ASP A 256 10.64 -15.85 1.28
CA ASP A 256 11.67 -16.59 0.58
C ASP A 256 11.29 -18.07 0.44
N GLY A 257 11.54 -18.63 -0.76
CA GLY A 257 11.20 -20.01 -1.08
C GLY A 257 9.69 -20.27 -1.35
N VAL A 258 8.84 -19.26 -1.22
CA VAL A 258 7.41 -19.38 -1.54
C VAL A 258 7.20 -19.30 -3.05
N SER A 259 6.43 -20.24 -3.62
CA SER A 259 6.05 -20.24 -5.03
C SER A 259 5.27 -18.97 -5.39
N GLU A 260 5.36 -18.53 -6.64
CA GLU A 260 4.77 -17.28 -7.10
C GLU A 260 3.25 -17.23 -6.87
N ASP A 261 2.56 -18.34 -7.09
CA ASP A 261 1.11 -18.46 -6.88
C ASP A 261 0.68 -18.28 -5.42
N LEU A 262 1.52 -18.65 -4.45
CA LEU A 262 1.23 -18.52 -3.02
C LEU A 262 1.68 -17.17 -2.43
N ARG A 263 2.58 -16.44 -3.08
CA ARG A 263 3.11 -15.17 -2.60
C ARG A 263 2.03 -14.14 -2.23
N PRO A 264 0.96 -13.93 -3.04
CA PRO A 264 -0.11 -12.98 -2.66
C PRO A 264 -0.81 -13.36 -1.35
N HIS A 265 -1.02 -14.65 -1.11
CA HIS A 265 -1.66 -15.16 0.11
C HIS A 265 -0.76 -14.98 1.33
N ILE A 266 0.52 -15.33 1.20
CA ILE A 266 1.52 -15.12 2.26
C ILE A 266 1.68 -13.64 2.57
N ARG A 267 1.73 -12.78 1.53
CA ARG A 267 1.75 -11.33 1.71
C ARG A 267 0.55 -10.85 2.52
N ARG A 268 -0.66 -11.29 2.16
CA ARG A 268 -1.87 -10.90 2.90
C ARG A 268 -1.84 -11.31 4.37
N ILE A 269 -1.30 -12.49 4.68
CA ILE A 269 -1.10 -12.95 6.06
C ILE A 269 -0.14 -12.01 6.81
N ALA A 270 0.99 -11.68 6.20
CA ALA A 270 1.96 -10.76 6.80
C ALA A 270 1.36 -9.35 7.00
N ASP A 271 0.66 -8.83 5.99
CA ASP A 271 -0.01 -7.53 6.07
C ASP A 271 -1.00 -7.48 7.24
N LEU A 272 -1.84 -8.51 7.42
CA LEU A 272 -2.78 -8.60 8.52
C LEU A 272 -2.09 -8.60 9.91
N ALA A 273 -0.96 -9.29 10.03
CA ALA A 273 -0.20 -9.31 11.27
C ALA A 273 0.35 -7.91 11.60
N PHE A 274 0.94 -7.21 10.62
CA PHE A 274 1.46 -5.85 10.79
C PHE A 274 0.35 -4.81 10.98
N GLU A 275 -0.77 -4.90 10.24
CA GLU A 275 -1.96 -4.06 10.42
C GLU A 275 -2.48 -4.16 11.86
N SER A 276 -2.53 -5.37 12.42
CA SER A 276 -2.97 -5.61 13.79
C SER A 276 -2.07 -4.91 14.82
N VAL A 277 -0.75 -4.90 14.64
CA VAL A 277 0.18 -4.17 15.52
C VAL A 277 0.00 -2.66 15.33
N SER A 278 -0.01 -2.19 14.09
CA SER A 278 -0.17 -0.77 13.76
C SER A 278 -1.45 -0.19 14.39
N ALA A 279 -2.58 -0.90 14.29
CA ALA A 279 -3.84 -0.45 14.89
C ALA A 279 -3.77 -0.34 16.41
N ARG A 280 -3.11 -1.29 17.10
CA ARG A 280 -2.96 -1.26 18.56
C ARG A 280 -1.93 -0.24 19.05
N LYS A 281 -0.89 0.04 18.24
CA LYS A 281 0.27 0.86 18.57
C LYS A 281 0.36 2.14 17.76
N SER A 282 -0.77 2.58 17.22
CA SER A 282 -0.84 3.78 16.40
C SER A 282 -0.34 5.04 17.12
N ARG A 283 -0.58 5.15 18.42
CA ARG A 283 -0.15 6.31 19.22
C ARG A 283 1.36 6.36 19.40
N GLU A 284 1.99 5.20 19.61
CA GLU A 284 3.44 5.08 19.74
C GLU A 284 4.12 5.34 18.40
N LEU A 285 3.63 4.76 17.31
CA LEU A 285 4.08 5.04 15.95
C LEU A 285 3.85 6.50 15.57
N GLY A 286 2.68 7.04 15.90
CA GLY A 286 2.33 8.44 15.68
C GLY A 286 3.27 9.40 16.42
N ARG A 287 3.74 9.05 17.63
CA ARG A 287 4.75 9.84 18.32
C ARG A 287 6.09 9.84 17.59
N ILE A 288 6.56 8.68 17.11
CA ILE A 288 7.80 8.59 16.32
C ILE A 288 7.69 9.48 15.07
N PHE A 289 6.57 9.39 14.35
CA PHE A 289 6.33 10.20 13.18
C PHE A 289 6.19 11.71 13.51
N SER A 290 5.57 12.05 14.64
CA SER A 290 5.43 13.45 15.09
C SER A 290 6.76 14.13 15.31
N GLN A 291 7.80 13.40 15.72
CA GLN A 291 9.15 13.93 15.84
C GLN A 291 9.74 14.30 14.48
N VAL A 292 9.55 13.43 13.46
CA VAL A 292 9.95 13.72 12.08
C VAL A 292 9.23 14.97 11.55
N LEU A 293 7.93 15.09 11.80
CA LEU A 293 7.15 16.27 11.40
C LEU A 293 7.61 17.55 12.10
N ALA A 294 7.92 17.47 13.40
CA ALA A 294 8.42 18.60 14.16
C ALA A 294 9.79 19.10 13.65
N GLU A 295 10.67 18.18 13.30
CA GLU A 295 11.96 18.48 12.66
C GLU A 295 11.76 19.13 11.29
N ALA A 296 10.92 18.57 10.44
CA ALA A 296 10.59 19.13 9.14
C ALA A 296 10.01 20.56 9.26
N GLN A 297 9.20 20.80 10.29
CA GLN A 297 8.64 22.14 10.59
C GLN A 297 9.72 23.11 11.07
N ASP A 298 10.62 22.69 11.95
CA ASP A 298 11.72 23.54 12.44
C ASP A 298 12.73 23.84 11.33
N GLU A 299 12.95 22.91 10.43
CA GLU A 299 13.72 23.12 9.21
C GLU A 299 13.04 24.03 8.20
N GLY A 300 11.74 24.33 8.38
CA GLY A 300 10.96 25.18 7.49
C GLY A 300 10.69 24.53 6.13
N ILE A 301 10.55 23.20 6.05
CA ILE A 301 10.17 22.49 4.83
C ILE A 301 8.70 22.06 4.85
N ALA A 302 8.06 22.04 6.02
CA ALA A 302 6.64 21.75 6.18
C ALA A 302 5.99 22.67 7.23
N LEU A 303 4.71 22.97 7.06
CA LEU A 303 3.83 23.45 8.12
C LEU A 303 2.94 22.30 8.55
N VAL A 304 2.84 22.04 9.85
CA VAL A 304 2.08 20.92 10.39
C VAL A 304 0.93 21.41 11.26
N ILE A 305 -0.24 20.81 11.12
CA ILE A 305 -1.34 20.89 12.08
C ILE A 305 -1.64 19.49 12.57
N TYR A 306 -1.63 19.33 13.88
CA TYR A 306 -2.15 18.15 14.53
C TYR A 306 -3.60 18.41 14.93
N GLU A 307 -4.53 17.77 14.24
CA GLU A 307 -5.96 17.89 14.51
C GLU A 307 -6.45 16.72 15.35
N ARG A 308 -6.94 17.01 16.56
CA ARG A 308 -7.79 16.07 17.29
C ARG A 308 -9.21 16.19 16.77
N GLN A 309 -9.84 15.11 16.38
CA GLN A 309 -11.28 15.13 16.19
C GLN A 309 -11.96 15.52 17.50
N GLN A 310 -12.72 16.61 17.44
CA GLN A 310 -13.60 16.98 18.55
C GLN A 310 -14.70 15.90 18.64
N THR A 311 -14.74 15.21 19.78
CA THR A 311 -15.82 14.31 20.17
C THR A 311 -17.12 15.06 20.41
#